data_159eceb1f173b1dec1ba8109bff4ed5e
#
_entry.id   159eceb1f173b1dec1ba8109bff4ed5e
#
_cell.length_a   1.000
_cell.length_b   1.000
_cell.length_c   1.000
_cell.angle_alpha   90.00
_cell.angle_beta   90.00
_cell.angle_gamma   90.00
#
_symmetry.space_group_name_H-M   'P 1'
#
loop_
_entity.id
_entity.type
_entity.pdbx_description
1 polymer ?
#
loop_
_entity_poly.entity_id
_entity_poly.type
_entity_poly.pdbx_seq_one_letter_code
_entity_poly.pdbx_strand_id
1 'polypeptide(L)'
;MHKQNKTCKIQQCVLKYIHTILGVVIMQGAIFDVDGTILDSMTAWVDITNEFFTEHGINISKEETLSYQSMSFEESLIGIHNAYLPNMAIPEMFDEFSRRASEKYSKNLPAKPYVCEYIRTLYNDGVKIAAATSGFPELVYSAFKRLKIYDMFSVYAFSGEVGCSKSSPDIYLLAAKRLGLKPEDCTVYEDIVTGIKSAKSAGFKTVAVEDATNTQDKDRLIQYSDRYITGWDELLSNI
;
A
#
# COMPACT_ATOMS: atom_id res chain seq x y z
N MET A 1 2.43 -5.96 35.61
CA MET A 1 1.87 -5.54 34.32
C MET A 1 0.92 -4.31 34.36
N HIS A 2 0.23 -4.00 35.45
CA HIS A 2 -0.72 -2.85 35.51
C HIS A 2 -0.09 -1.44 35.65
N LYS A 3 1.14 -1.30 36.13
CA LYS A 3 1.80 0.02 36.32
C LYS A 3 2.40 0.60 35.04
N GLN A 4 2.92 -0.22 34.13
CA GLN A 4 3.48 0.25 32.84
C GLN A 4 2.41 0.84 31.90
N ASN A 5 1.19 0.30 31.92
CA ASN A 5 0.08 0.79 31.08
C ASN A 5 -0.45 2.17 31.52
N LYS A 6 -0.34 2.53 32.80
CA LYS A 6 -0.77 3.84 33.33
C LYS A 6 0.22 4.96 32.96
N THR A 7 1.51 4.68 33.03
CA THR A 7 2.57 5.65 32.72
C THR A 7 2.57 6.01 31.23
N CYS A 8 2.37 5.02 30.35
CA CYS A 8 2.25 5.23 28.91
C CYS A 8 1.03 6.11 28.54
N LYS A 9 -0.14 5.87 29.16
CA LYS A 9 -1.34 6.70 28.94
C LYS A 9 -1.18 8.14 29.42
N ILE A 10 -0.49 8.36 30.53
CA ILE A 10 -0.24 9.71 31.06
C ILE A 10 0.73 10.46 30.13
N GLN A 11 1.81 9.83 29.68
CA GLN A 11 2.73 10.42 28.71
C GLN A 11 2.05 10.78 27.39
N GLN A 12 1.18 9.91 26.86
CA GLN A 12 0.39 10.20 25.67
C GLN A 12 -0.60 11.37 25.86
N CYS A 13 -1.23 11.47 27.04
CA CYS A 13 -2.09 12.61 27.36
C CYS A 13 -1.31 13.92 27.48
N VAL A 14 -0.14 13.90 28.10
CA VAL A 14 0.72 15.07 28.27
C VAL A 14 1.28 15.53 26.91
N LEU A 15 1.74 14.62 26.08
CA LEU A 15 2.15 14.92 24.70
C LEU A 15 1.02 15.55 23.89
N LYS A 16 -0.19 14.97 23.91
CA LYS A 16 -1.37 15.57 23.25
C LYS A 16 -1.66 16.97 23.76
N TYR A 17 -1.56 17.22 25.06
CA TYR A 17 -1.83 18.53 25.65
C TYR A 17 -0.78 19.58 25.24
N ILE A 18 0.49 19.21 25.26
CA ILE A 18 1.62 20.08 24.85
C ILE A 18 1.50 20.43 23.35
N HIS A 19 1.18 19.47 22.49
CA HIS A 19 1.03 19.71 21.05
C HIS A 19 -0.20 20.54 20.71
N THR A 20 -1.31 20.38 21.46
CA THR A 20 -2.50 21.26 21.31
C THR A 20 -2.17 22.72 21.61
N ILE A 21 -1.29 22.95 22.59
CA ILE A 21 -0.82 24.30 22.95
C ILE A 21 0.12 24.89 21.90
N LEU A 22 0.95 24.03 21.26
CA LEU A 22 1.96 24.46 20.29
C LEU A 22 1.41 24.53 18.84
N GLY A 23 0.15 24.17 18.61
CA GLY A 23 -0.45 24.17 17.26
C GLY A 23 0.16 23.12 16.31
N VAL A 24 0.90 22.16 16.82
CA VAL A 24 1.48 21.06 16.02
C VAL A 24 0.39 20.03 15.74
N VAL A 25 0.02 19.89 14.49
CA VAL A 25 -0.94 18.87 14.05
C VAL A 25 -0.27 17.51 14.11
N ILE A 26 -0.59 16.73 15.14
CA ILE A 26 -0.09 15.35 15.25
C ILE A 26 -0.90 14.48 14.29
N MET A 27 -0.20 13.67 13.51
CA MET A 27 -0.81 12.59 12.75
C MET A 27 -1.43 11.58 13.71
N GLN A 28 -2.76 11.36 13.62
CA GLN A 28 -3.45 10.40 14.46
C GLN A 28 -3.61 9.04 13.77
N GLY A 29 -3.65 9.04 12.43
CA GLY A 29 -3.76 7.86 11.60
C GLY A 29 -2.80 7.87 10.43
N ALA A 30 -2.24 6.71 10.12
CA ALA A 30 -1.43 6.43 8.95
C ALA A 30 -2.10 5.32 8.14
N ILE A 31 -2.41 5.60 6.89
CA ILE A 31 -3.05 4.66 5.96
C ILE A 31 -2.06 4.40 4.84
N PHE A 32 -1.61 3.16 4.72
CA PHE A 32 -0.62 2.77 3.75
C PHE A 32 -1.26 1.98 2.62
N ASP A 33 -0.96 2.35 1.39
CA ASP A 33 -0.98 1.38 0.32
C ASP A 33 0.09 0.30 0.57
N VAL A 34 0.04 -0.80 -0.16
CA VAL A 34 0.90 -1.96 0.09
C VAL A 34 1.88 -2.18 -1.05
N ASP A 35 1.38 -2.44 -2.26
CA ASP A 35 2.18 -2.82 -3.42
C ASP A 35 2.79 -1.58 -4.10
N GLY A 36 4.13 -1.49 -4.15
CA GLY A 36 4.83 -0.27 -4.59
C GLY A 36 5.07 0.75 -3.48
N THR A 37 4.36 0.64 -2.35
CA THR A 37 4.47 1.55 -1.21
C THR A 37 5.20 0.90 -0.03
N ILE A 38 4.66 -0.15 0.59
CA ILE A 38 5.34 -0.92 1.65
C ILE A 38 6.23 -2.00 1.04
N LEU A 39 5.67 -2.75 0.09
CA LEU A 39 6.36 -3.86 -0.57
C LEU A 39 6.99 -3.37 -1.88
N ASP A 40 8.21 -3.79 -2.13
CA ASP A 40 8.88 -3.62 -3.43
C ASP A 40 8.41 -4.74 -4.38
N SER A 41 7.10 -4.71 -4.67
CA SER A 41 6.38 -5.78 -5.36
C SER A 41 6.20 -5.56 -6.85
N MET A 42 6.35 -4.34 -7.34
CA MET A 42 6.00 -4.03 -8.73
C MET A 42 6.91 -4.77 -9.73
N THR A 43 8.21 -4.87 -9.45
CA THR A 43 9.13 -5.70 -10.24
C THR A 43 8.80 -7.19 -10.15
N ALA A 44 8.36 -7.67 -8.99
CA ALA A 44 7.96 -9.07 -8.83
C ALA A 44 6.72 -9.43 -9.65
N TRP A 45 5.77 -8.50 -9.82
CA TRP A 45 4.63 -8.69 -10.71
C TRP A 45 5.04 -8.76 -12.18
N VAL A 46 6.03 -7.95 -12.60
CA VAL A 46 6.64 -8.08 -13.95
C VAL A 46 7.22 -9.48 -14.14
N ASP A 47 7.99 -9.96 -13.17
CA ASP A 47 8.60 -11.28 -13.23
C ASP A 47 7.54 -12.39 -13.29
N ILE A 48 6.51 -12.33 -12.42
CA ILE A 48 5.39 -13.30 -12.41
C ILE A 48 4.73 -13.36 -13.79
N THR A 49 4.48 -12.20 -14.39
CA THR A 49 3.84 -12.10 -15.70
C THR A 49 4.73 -12.68 -16.79
N ASN A 50 6.02 -12.35 -16.79
CA ASN A 50 6.99 -12.89 -17.77
C ASN A 50 7.20 -14.41 -17.61
N GLU A 51 7.28 -14.91 -16.38
CA GLU A 51 7.35 -16.35 -16.09
C GLU A 51 6.13 -17.08 -16.64
N PHE A 52 4.92 -16.54 -16.38
CA PHE A 52 3.68 -17.09 -16.89
C PHE A 52 3.67 -17.15 -18.43
N PHE A 53 3.99 -16.06 -19.12
CA PHE A 53 4.04 -16.03 -20.56
C PHE A 53 5.07 -16.99 -21.15
N THR A 54 6.27 -17.06 -20.56
CA THR A 54 7.33 -17.95 -21.00
C THR A 54 6.92 -19.42 -20.90
N GLU A 55 6.29 -19.82 -19.81
CA GLU A 55 5.83 -21.21 -19.61
C GLU A 55 4.73 -21.60 -20.60
N HIS A 56 3.90 -20.62 -21.04
CA HIS A 56 2.87 -20.86 -22.06
C HIS A 56 3.37 -20.62 -23.49
N GLY A 57 4.69 -20.43 -23.71
CA GLY A 57 5.27 -20.24 -25.03
C GLY A 57 4.91 -18.93 -25.71
N ILE A 58 4.50 -17.92 -24.93
CA ILE A 58 4.09 -16.61 -25.41
C ILE A 58 5.27 -15.66 -25.33
N ASN A 59 5.58 -15.00 -26.44
CA ASN A 59 6.59 -13.95 -26.49
C ASN A 59 5.89 -12.57 -26.50
N ILE A 60 6.09 -11.82 -25.44
CA ILE A 60 5.46 -10.50 -25.23
C ILE A 60 6.54 -9.44 -25.07
N SER A 61 6.29 -8.22 -25.56
CA SER A 61 7.20 -7.10 -25.36
C SER A 61 7.14 -6.56 -23.91
N LYS A 62 8.22 -5.90 -23.49
CA LYS A 62 8.26 -5.24 -22.18
C LYS A 62 7.16 -4.17 -22.05
N GLU A 63 6.92 -3.41 -23.10
CA GLU A 63 5.89 -2.36 -23.15
C GLU A 63 4.50 -2.96 -22.94
N GLU A 64 4.25 -4.10 -23.52
CA GLU A 64 2.97 -4.79 -23.41
C GLU A 64 2.79 -5.43 -22.02
N THR A 65 3.85 -6.02 -21.45
CA THR A 65 3.84 -6.49 -20.05
C THR A 65 3.49 -5.35 -19.09
N LEU A 66 4.09 -4.18 -19.27
CA LEU A 66 3.80 -2.99 -18.45
C LEU A 66 2.38 -2.48 -18.65
N SER A 67 1.78 -2.64 -19.83
CA SER A 67 0.39 -2.23 -20.08
C SER A 67 -0.60 -3.02 -19.22
N TYR A 68 -0.37 -4.31 -19.00
CA TYR A 68 -1.21 -5.12 -18.12
C TYR A 68 -1.11 -4.69 -16.64
N GLN A 69 0.03 -4.17 -16.21
CA GLN A 69 0.21 -3.68 -14.83
C GLN A 69 -0.58 -2.39 -14.54
N SER A 70 -0.95 -1.64 -15.56
CA SER A 70 -1.76 -0.42 -15.41
C SER A 70 -3.26 -0.73 -15.25
N MET A 71 -3.67 -1.97 -15.46
CA MET A 71 -5.05 -2.46 -15.39
C MET A 71 -5.34 -3.05 -14.00
N SER A 72 -6.61 -3.27 -13.68
CA SER A 72 -6.94 -4.17 -12.57
C SER A 72 -6.50 -5.59 -12.89
N PHE A 73 -6.29 -6.41 -11.84
CA PHE A 73 -5.87 -7.81 -12.05
C PHE A 73 -6.88 -8.60 -12.91
N GLU A 74 -8.17 -8.38 -12.71
CA GLU A 74 -9.23 -9.00 -13.49
C GLU A 74 -9.22 -8.56 -14.96
N GLU A 75 -9.05 -7.25 -15.22
CA GLU A 75 -8.93 -6.72 -16.60
C GLU A 75 -7.69 -7.29 -17.29
N SER A 76 -6.58 -7.43 -16.58
CA SER A 76 -5.35 -8.02 -17.10
C SER A 76 -5.57 -9.49 -17.51
N LEU A 77 -6.22 -10.29 -16.65
CA LEU A 77 -6.52 -11.69 -16.98
C LEU A 77 -7.43 -11.81 -18.20
N ILE A 78 -8.48 -10.98 -18.30
CA ILE A 78 -9.37 -10.94 -19.46
C ILE A 78 -8.60 -10.55 -20.73
N GLY A 79 -7.72 -9.55 -20.64
CA GLY A 79 -6.87 -9.11 -21.73
C GLY A 79 -5.95 -10.21 -22.23
N ILE A 80 -5.25 -10.89 -21.31
CA ILE A 80 -4.35 -12.01 -21.60
C ILE A 80 -5.11 -13.19 -22.23
N HIS A 81 -6.27 -13.54 -21.64
CA HIS A 81 -7.13 -14.59 -22.17
C HIS A 81 -7.49 -14.32 -23.64
N ASN A 82 -8.01 -13.13 -23.92
CA ASN A 82 -8.49 -12.78 -25.27
C ASN A 82 -7.36 -12.69 -26.30
N ALA A 83 -6.18 -12.19 -25.89
CA ALA A 83 -5.07 -11.96 -26.81
C ALA A 83 -4.23 -13.22 -27.08
N TYR A 84 -4.03 -14.07 -26.07
CA TYR A 84 -3.00 -15.11 -26.11
C TYR A 84 -3.49 -16.52 -25.76
N LEU A 85 -4.43 -16.64 -24.84
CA LEU A 85 -4.83 -17.94 -24.26
C LEU A 85 -6.36 -18.14 -24.27
N PRO A 86 -7.03 -18.05 -25.43
CA PRO A 86 -8.49 -18.13 -25.50
C PRO A 86 -9.04 -19.51 -25.09
N ASN A 87 -8.20 -20.53 -25.04
CA ASN A 87 -8.58 -21.89 -24.64
C ASN A 87 -8.30 -22.18 -23.15
N MET A 88 -7.60 -21.31 -22.42
CA MET A 88 -7.35 -21.45 -21.00
C MET A 88 -8.44 -20.73 -20.21
N ALA A 89 -9.08 -21.39 -19.25
CA ALA A 89 -10.12 -20.75 -18.47
C ALA A 89 -9.56 -19.64 -17.58
N ILE A 90 -10.25 -18.49 -17.47
CA ILE A 90 -9.82 -17.38 -16.62
C ILE A 90 -9.60 -17.79 -15.15
N PRO A 91 -10.43 -18.66 -14.53
CA PRO A 91 -10.14 -19.18 -13.17
C PRO A 91 -8.82 -19.95 -13.08
N GLU A 92 -8.45 -20.72 -14.09
CA GLU A 92 -7.18 -21.45 -14.14
C GLU A 92 -5.98 -20.49 -14.22
N MET A 93 -6.08 -19.45 -15.04
CA MET A 93 -5.08 -18.38 -15.09
C MET A 93 -4.96 -17.68 -13.74
N PHE A 94 -6.10 -17.36 -13.10
CA PHE A 94 -6.14 -16.75 -11.77
C PHE A 94 -5.38 -17.62 -10.75
N ASP A 95 -5.62 -18.92 -10.74
CA ASP A 95 -4.98 -19.86 -9.80
C ASP A 95 -3.46 -19.93 -10.04
N GLU A 96 -3.01 -19.91 -11.29
CA GLU A 96 -1.59 -19.90 -11.61
C GLU A 96 -0.89 -18.62 -11.16
N PHE A 97 -1.46 -17.45 -11.45
CA PHE A 97 -0.92 -16.17 -10.99
C PHE A 97 -0.92 -16.09 -9.45
N SER A 98 -2.02 -16.50 -8.81
CA SER A 98 -2.17 -16.50 -7.35
C SER A 98 -1.13 -17.40 -6.67
N ARG A 99 -0.85 -18.58 -7.24
CA ARG A 99 0.17 -19.50 -6.73
C ARG A 99 1.57 -18.85 -6.78
N ARG A 100 1.95 -18.26 -7.92
CA ARG A 100 3.26 -17.57 -8.10
C ARG A 100 3.40 -16.38 -7.14
N ALA A 101 2.36 -15.56 -7.07
CA ALA A 101 2.32 -14.42 -6.15
C ALA A 101 2.44 -14.89 -4.69
N SER A 102 1.67 -15.91 -4.29
CA SER A 102 1.72 -16.46 -2.92
C SER A 102 3.11 -16.95 -2.55
N GLU A 103 3.81 -17.59 -3.47
CA GLU A 103 5.18 -18.02 -3.24
C GLU A 103 6.15 -16.85 -3.00
N LYS A 104 6.09 -15.81 -3.84
CA LYS A 104 6.96 -14.62 -3.69
C LYS A 104 6.64 -13.85 -2.40
N TYR A 105 5.36 -13.57 -2.13
CA TYR A 105 4.94 -12.81 -0.93
C TYR A 105 5.26 -13.53 0.38
N SER A 106 5.09 -14.85 0.41
CA SER A 106 5.36 -15.63 1.63
C SER A 106 6.84 -15.85 1.91
N LYS A 107 7.70 -15.91 0.87
CA LYS A 107 9.10 -16.31 1.03
C LYS A 107 10.08 -15.15 1.01
N ASN A 108 10.05 -14.30 -0.02
CA ASN A 108 11.20 -13.43 -0.34
C ASN A 108 10.88 -12.02 -0.86
N LEU A 109 9.61 -11.66 -1.06
CA LEU A 109 9.27 -10.31 -1.52
C LEU A 109 9.76 -9.26 -0.50
N PRO A 110 10.68 -8.36 -0.86
CA PRO A 110 11.21 -7.39 0.08
C PRO A 110 10.20 -6.30 0.43
N ALA A 111 10.35 -5.72 1.60
CA ALA A 111 9.79 -4.41 1.89
C ALA A 111 10.72 -3.34 1.32
N LYS A 112 10.17 -2.16 1.00
CA LYS A 112 11.02 -1.00 0.66
C LYS A 112 11.95 -0.66 1.83
N PRO A 113 13.17 -0.18 1.56
CA PRO A 113 14.13 0.16 2.61
C PRO A 113 13.51 1.09 3.66
N TYR A 114 13.76 0.82 4.95
CA TYR A 114 13.35 1.63 6.10
C TYR A 114 11.84 1.72 6.38
N VAL A 115 10.94 1.21 5.53
CA VAL A 115 9.49 1.29 5.77
C VAL A 115 9.06 0.56 7.02
N CYS A 116 9.65 -0.62 7.30
CA CYS A 116 9.32 -1.38 8.52
C CYS A 116 9.74 -0.65 9.79
N GLU A 117 10.87 0.05 9.76
CA GLU A 117 11.34 0.92 10.85
C GLU A 117 10.37 2.08 11.07
N TYR A 118 9.95 2.73 9.99
CA TYR A 118 8.99 3.83 10.05
C TYR A 118 7.65 3.38 10.64
N ILE A 119 7.10 2.24 10.17
CA ILE A 119 5.87 1.66 10.71
C ILE A 119 6.01 1.35 12.21
N ARG A 120 7.16 0.78 12.65
CA ARG A 120 7.41 0.52 14.07
C ARG A 120 7.46 1.80 14.91
N THR A 121 8.06 2.86 14.37
CA THR A 121 8.11 4.17 15.05
C THR A 121 6.70 4.72 15.23
N LEU A 122 5.89 4.77 14.18
CA LEU A 122 4.50 5.21 14.26
C LEU A 122 3.68 4.39 15.27
N TYR A 123 3.85 3.06 15.25
CA TYR A 123 3.17 2.17 16.19
C TYR A 123 3.56 2.45 17.64
N ASN A 124 4.85 2.67 17.92
CA ASN A 124 5.35 3.01 19.25
C ASN A 124 4.86 4.38 19.73
N ASP A 125 4.68 5.33 18.82
CA ASP A 125 4.13 6.66 19.09
C ASP A 125 2.61 6.66 19.26
N GLY A 126 1.96 5.50 19.12
CA GLY A 126 0.53 5.33 19.32
C GLY A 126 -0.33 5.82 18.14
N VAL A 127 0.27 6.03 16.97
CA VAL A 127 -0.46 6.33 15.73
C VAL A 127 -1.24 5.08 15.32
N LYS A 128 -2.50 5.25 14.95
CA LYS A 128 -3.33 4.16 14.44
C LYS A 128 -2.95 3.88 12.99
N ILE A 129 -2.65 2.62 12.67
CA ILE A 129 -2.15 2.23 11.36
C ILE A 129 -3.16 1.35 10.63
N ALA A 130 -3.39 1.66 9.35
CA ALA A 130 -4.21 0.86 8.44
C ALA A 130 -3.46 0.56 7.13
N ALA A 131 -3.79 -0.58 6.53
CA ALA A 131 -3.48 -0.87 5.14
C ALA A 131 -4.71 -0.62 4.27
N ALA A 132 -4.52 -0.03 3.08
CA ALA A 132 -5.56 0.20 2.07
C ALA A 132 -5.02 -0.21 0.70
N THR A 133 -5.39 -1.40 0.21
CA THR A 133 -4.75 -2.02 -0.95
C THR A 133 -5.74 -2.65 -1.92
N SER A 134 -5.36 -2.72 -3.19
CA SER A 134 -6.04 -3.51 -4.21
C SER A 134 -5.57 -4.97 -4.25
N GLY A 135 -4.54 -5.32 -3.47
CA GLY A 135 -4.01 -6.67 -3.37
C GLY A 135 -4.93 -7.64 -2.65
N PHE A 136 -4.58 -8.94 -2.70
CA PHE A 136 -5.36 -9.99 -2.05
C PHE A 136 -5.01 -10.12 -0.57
N PRO A 137 -6.01 -10.31 0.32
CA PRO A 137 -5.79 -10.39 1.77
C PRO A 137 -4.71 -11.40 2.17
N GLU A 138 -4.73 -12.59 1.59
CA GLU A 138 -3.82 -13.69 1.92
C GLU A 138 -2.35 -13.32 1.61
N LEU A 139 -2.12 -12.64 0.49
CA LEU A 139 -0.79 -12.18 0.07
C LEU A 139 -0.25 -11.14 1.06
N VAL A 140 -1.06 -10.12 1.35
CA VAL A 140 -0.72 -9.04 2.28
C VAL A 140 -0.43 -9.59 3.68
N TYR A 141 -1.32 -10.42 4.21
CA TYR A 141 -1.14 -11.02 5.54
C TYR A 141 0.12 -11.88 5.62
N SER A 142 0.40 -12.67 4.57
CA SER A 142 1.59 -13.51 4.49
C SER A 142 2.87 -12.68 4.53
N ALA A 143 2.96 -11.64 3.69
CA ALA A 143 4.11 -10.74 3.65
C ALA A 143 4.29 -10.00 4.99
N PHE A 144 3.22 -9.43 5.55
CA PHE A 144 3.30 -8.65 6.79
C PHE A 144 3.67 -9.49 8.00
N LYS A 145 3.20 -10.75 8.09
CA LYS A 145 3.62 -11.71 9.12
C LYS A 145 5.10 -12.02 9.01
N ARG A 146 5.60 -12.29 7.80
CA ARG A 146 7.02 -12.54 7.53
C ARG A 146 7.89 -11.32 7.91
N LEU A 147 7.44 -10.11 7.59
CA LEU A 147 8.11 -8.84 7.91
C LEU A 147 7.96 -8.42 9.39
N LYS A 148 7.14 -9.15 10.17
CA LYS A 148 6.86 -8.88 11.59
C LYS A 148 6.25 -7.48 11.83
N ILE A 149 5.36 -7.06 10.94
CA ILE A 149 4.61 -5.80 11.03
C ILE A 149 3.09 -6.03 11.08
N TYR A 150 2.61 -7.26 10.90
CA TYR A 150 1.18 -7.60 10.82
C TYR A 150 0.38 -7.06 12.01
N ASP A 151 0.84 -7.26 13.24
CA ASP A 151 0.14 -6.86 14.46
C ASP A 151 0.19 -5.34 14.75
N MET A 152 0.93 -4.59 13.95
CA MET A 152 1.00 -3.12 14.05
C MET A 152 -0.15 -2.44 13.30
N PHE A 153 -0.79 -3.16 12.40
CA PHE A 153 -1.93 -2.66 11.64
C PHE A 153 -3.24 -2.98 12.38
N SER A 154 -3.96 -1.94 12.79
CA SER A 154 -5.26 -2.09 13.45
C SER A 154 -6.38 -2.38 12.45
N VAL A 155 -6.18 -2.02 11.18
CA VAL A 155 -7.18 -2.08 10.12
C VAL A 155 -6.54 -2.53 8.81
N TYR A 156 -7.27 -3.37 8.09
CA TYR A 156 -7.02 -3.72 6.69
C TYR A 156 -8.28 -3.38 5.90
N ALA A 157 -8.12 -2.67 4.79
CA ALA A 157 -9.17 -2.35 3.83
C ALA A 157 -8.72 -2.80 2.44
N PHE A 158 -9.60 -3.48 1.74
CA PHE A 158 -9.34 -4.03 0.42
C PHE A 158 -10.29 -3.44 -0.62
N SER A 159 -9.81 -3.16 -1.83
CA SER A 159 -10.63 -2.57 -2.91
C SER A 159 -11.85 -3.43 -3.24
N GLY A 160 -11.77 -4.75 -3.11
CA GLY A 160 -12.91 -5.65 -3.27
C GLY A 160 -14.07 -5.40 -2.30
N GLU A 161 -13.82 -4.79 -1.14
CA GLU A 161 -14.87 -4.46 -0.16
C GLU A 161 -15.69 -3.23 -0.55
N VAL A 162 -15.12 -2.33 -1.35
CA VAL A 162 -15.76 -1.08 -1.79
C VAL A 162 -16.23 -1.13 -3.24
N GLY A 163 -15.82 -2.15 -4.00
CA GLY A 163 -16.26 -2.38 -5.38
C GLY A 163 -15.78 -1.33 -6.38
N CYS A 164 -14.73 -0.58 -6.05
CA CYS A 164 -14.15 0.43 -6.93
C CYS A 164 -12.63 0.50 -6.77
N SER A 165 -11.96 1.02 -7.80
CA SER A 165 -10.51 1.21 -7.80
C SER A 165 -10.12 2.44 -6.95
N LYS A 166 -8.83 2.62 -6.72
CA LYS A 166 -8.25 3.77 -6.02
C LYS A 166 -8.42 5.13 -6.74
N SER A 167 -9.06 5.15 -7.91
CA SER A 167 -9.54 6.39 -8.52
C SER A 167 -10.67 7.05 -7.72
N SER A 168 -11.36 6.27 -6.87
CA SER A 168 -12.28 6.74 -5.84
C SER A 168 -11.61 6.67 -4.45
N PRO A 169 -11.94 7.60 -3.52
CA PRO A 169 -11.37 7.61 -2.18
C PRO A 169 -11.99 6.57 -1.22
N ASP A 170 -12.95 5.77 -1.67
CA ASP A 170 -13.77 4.92 -0.81
C ASP A 170 -12.96 3.97 0.07
N ILE A 171 -11.87 3.41 -0.44
CA ILE A 171 -11.00 2.52 0.34
C ILE A 171 -10.30 3.25 1.50
N TYR A 172 -9.83 4.49 1.26
CA TYR A 172 -9.19 5.30 2.31
C TYR A 172 -10.22 5.79 3.33
N LEU A 173 -11.42 6.16 2.88
CA LEU A 173 -12.54 6.52 3.75
C LEU A 173 -12.96 5.33 4.61
N LEU A 174 -13.02 4.12 4.04
CA LEU A 174 -13.30 2.89 4.79
C LEU A 174 -12.22 2.64 5.85
N ALA A 175 -10.95 2.79 5.50
CA ALA A 175 -9.83 2.64 6.44
C ALA A 175 -9.91 3.65 7.59
N ALA A 176 -10.10 4.94 7.29
CA ALA A 176 -10.23 6.00 8.30
C ALA A 176 -11.44 5.76 9.22
N LYS A 177 -12.59 5.39 8.65
CA LYS A 177 -13.80 5.03 9.42
C LYS A 177 -13.54 3.87 10.39
N ARG A 178 -12.85 2.82 9.95
CA ARG A 178 -12.49 1.67 10.79
C ARG A 178 -11.49 2.02 11.88
N LEU A 179 -10.58 2.97 11.62
CA LEU A 179 -9.68 3.54 12.64
C LEU A 179 -10.43 4.44 13.64
N GLY A 180 -11.66 4.84 13.35
CA GLY A 180 -12.42 5.82 14.14
C GLY A 180 -11.82 7.21 14.07
N LEU A 181 -11.32 7.61 12.88
CA LEU A 181 -10.67 8.90 12.61
C LEU A 181 -11.37 9.60 11.44
N LYS A 182 -11.17 10.91 11.34
CA LYS A 182 -11.57 11.69 10.18
C LYS A 182 -10.46 11.70 9.13
N PRO A 183 -10.77 11.96 7.84
CA PRO A 183 -9.75 12.08 6.80
C PRO A 183 -8.63 13.06 7.14
N GLU A 184 -8.98 14.26 7.66
CA GLU A 184 -8.03 15.32 8.03
C GLU A 184 -7.02 14.93 9.12
N ASP A 185 -7.35 13.90 9.93
CA ASP A 185 -6.49 13.36 11.00
C ASP A 185 -5.55 12.26 10.48
N CYS A 186 -5.70 11.84 9.23
CA CYS A 186 -4.96 10.74 8.63
C CYS A 186 -4.04 11.21 7.51
N THR A 187 -2.90 10.52 7.39
CA THR A 187 -1.99 10.63 6.25
C THR A 187 -2.05 9.35 5.42
N VAL A 188 -2.27 9.48 4.12
CA VAL A 188 -2.24 8.39 3.15
C VAL A 188 -0.87 8.35 2.48
N TYR A 189 -0.25 7.17 2.45
CA TYR A 189 1.01 6.88 1.75
C TYR A 189 0.70 6.02 0.53
N GLU A 190 1.16 6.46 -0.64
CA GLU A 190 0.73 5.91 -1.93
C GLU A 190 1.78 6.18 -3.01
N ASP A 191 1.93 5.27 -3.99
CA ASP A 191 2.89 5.39 -5.09
C ASP A 191 2.25 5.75 -6.44
N ILE A 192 0.89 5.73 -6.54
CA ILE A 192 0.19 6.05 -7.79
C ILE A 192 -0.57 7.37 -7.73
N VAL A 193 -0.55 8.09 -8.86
CA VAL A 193 -1.20 9.42 -9.00
C VAL A 193 -2.70 9.39 -8.72
N THR A 194 -3.39 8.34 -9.18
CA THR A 194 -4.84 8.20 -8.98
C THR A 194 -5.19 8.07 -7.51
N GLY A 195 -4.44 7.28 -6.75
CA GLY A 195 -4.59 7.10 -5.31
C GLY A 195 -4.33 8.39 -4.54
N ILE A 196 -3.22 9.09 -4.83
CA ILE A 196 -2.88 10.39 -4.24
C ILE A 196 -4.01 11.41 -4.48
N LYS A 197 -4.48 11.56 -5.72
CA LYS A 197 -5.52 12.52 -6.07
C LYS A 197 -6.84 12.21 -5.38
N SER A 198 -7.26 10.95 -5.35
CA SER A 198 -8.51 10.56 -4.72
C SER A 198 -8.46 10.77 -3.20
N ALA A 199 -7.39 10.35 -2.53
CA ALA A 199 -7.20 10.57 -1.09
C ALA A 199 -7.21 12.08 -0.76
N LYS A 200 -6.45 12.89 -1.51
CA LYS A 200 -6.41 14.35 -1.29
C LYS A 200 -7.76 15.01 -1.49
N SER A 201 -8.53 14.59 -2.50
CA SER A 201 -9.88 15.11 -2.75
C SER A 201 -10.86 14.85 -1.60
N ALA A 202 -10.63 13.78 -0.82
CA ALA A 202 -11.42 13.44 0.36
C ALA A 202 -10.91 14.07 1.66
N GLY A 203 -9.89 14.93 1.59
CA GLY A 203 -9.38 15.69 2.74
C GLY A 203 -8.27 15.02 3.53
N PHE A 204 -7.70 13.92 3.03
CA PHE A 204 -6.53 13.30 3.64
C PHE A 204 -5.26 14.14 3.37
N LYS A 205 -4.30 14.09 4.28
CA LYS A 205 -2.91 14.42 3.99
C LYS A 205 -2.31 13.29 3.15
N THR A 206 -1.42 13.63 2.24
CA THR A 206 -0.88 12.65 1.28
C THR A 206 0.64 12.72 1.20
N VAL A 207 1.26 11.55 1.24
CA VAL A 207 2.69 11.37 0.98
C VAL A 207 2.82 10.44 -0.20
N ALA A 208 3.38 10.94 -1.29
CA ALA A 208 3.70 10.12 -2.44
C ALA A 208 5.07 9.45 -2.23
N VAL A 209 5.13 8.16 -2.50
CA VAL A 209 6.33 7.33 -2.35
C VAL A 209 6.86 6.97 -3.73
N GLU A 210 8.17 7.19 -3.95
CA GLU A 210 8.80 6.81 -5.22
C GLU A 210 8.77 5.30 -5.43
N ASP A 211 8.33 4.88 -6.63
CA ASP A 211 8.49 3.52 -7.11
C ASP A 211 9.21 3.50 -8.45
N ALA A 212 10.12 2.54 -8.63
CA ALA A 212 10.95 2.43 -9.83
C ALA A 212 10.14 2.22 -11.12
N THR A 213 8.92 1.69 -11.00
CA THR A 213 8.03 1.44 -12.14
C THR A 213 7.17 2.65 -12.52
N ASN A 214 7.07 3.66 -11.64
CA ASN A 214 6.24 4.86 -11.80
C ASN A 214 7.04 6.15 -12.01
N THR A 215 8.29 6.05 -12.44
CA THR A 215 9.19 7.21 -12.62
C THR A 215 8.66 8.25 -13.60
N GLN A 216 7.89 7.85 -14.60
CA GLN A 216 7.22 8.74 -15.56
C GLN A 216 6.13 9.62 -14.92
N ASP A 217 5.61 9.23 -13.77
CA ASP A 217 4.58 9.97 -13.04
C ASP A 217 5.14 10.85 -11.91
N LYS A 218 6.45 10.91 -11.74
CA LYS A 218 7.14 11.64 -10.65
C LYS A 218 6.65 13.09 -10.51
N ASP A 219 6.65 13.85 -11.61
CA ASP A 219 6.24 15.26 -11.57
C ASP A 219 4.77 15.42 -11.15
N ARG A 220 3.92 14.49 -11.56
CA ARG A 220 2.51 14.47 -11.18
C ARG A 220 2.32 14.09 -9.71
N LEU A 221 3.10 13.12 -9.21
CA LEU A 221 3.09 12.73 -7.80
C LEU A 221 3.53 13.90 -6.92
N ILE A 222 4.60 14.62 -7.29
CA ILE A 222 5.06 15.83 -6.61
C ILE A 222 3.96 16.90 -6.64
N GLN A 223 3.33 17.14 -7.79
CA GLN A 223 2.31 18.17 -7.96
C GLN A 223 1.07 17.93 -7.10
N TYR A 224 0.63 16.68 -6.99
CA TYR A 224 -0.67 16.35 -6.38
C TYR A 224 -0.57 15.93 -4.91
N SER A 225 0.58 15.50 -4.41
CA SER A 225 0.77 15.15 -3.00
C SER A 225 1.09 16.37 -2.13
N ASP A 226 0.98 16.22 -0.82
CA ASP A 226 1.45 17.22 0.14
C ASP A 226 2.96 17.06 0.39
N ARG A 227 3.48 15.85 0.22
CA ARG A 227 4.91 15.54 0.27
C ARG A 227 5.21 14.39 -0.69
N TYR A 228 6.37 14.43 -1.32
CA TYR A 228 6.96 13.34 -2.09
C TYR A 228 8.23 12.88 -1.40
N ILE A 229 8.43 11.56 -1.28
CA ILE A 229 9.63 10.95 -0.72
C ILE A 229 10.25 9.99 -1.72
N THR A 230 11.58 9.97 -1.78
CA THR A 230 12.36 9.01 -2.55
C THR A 230 12.75 7.76 -1.75
N GLY A 231 12.67 7.87 -0.42
CA GLY A 231 12.92 6.79 0.53
C GLY A 231 12.30 7.07 1.89
N TRP A 232 12.03 6.01 2.65
CA TRP A 232 11.39 6.09 3.96
C TRP A 232 12.30 6.64 5.05
N ASP A 233 13.64 6.64 4.84
CA ASP A 233 14.64 7.28 5.72
C ASP A 233 14.42 8.78 5.87
N GLU A 234 13.88 9.44 4.83
CA GLU A 234 13.52 10.85 4.90
C GLU A 234 12.48 11.16 5.97
N LEU A 235 11.65 10.19 6.35
CA LEU A 235 10.63 10.34 7.39
C LEU A 235 11.16 9.98 8.77
N LEU A 236 12.18 9.11 8.86
CA LEU A 236 12.83 8.73 10.13
C LEU A 236 13.71 9.86 10.67
N SER A 237 14.31 10.67 9.80
CA SER A 237 15.21 11.76 10.20
C SER A 237 14.48 12.94 10.87
N ASN A 238 13.14 12.95 10.85
CA ASN A 238 12.29 14.04 11.36
C ASN A 238 11.50 13.63 12.62
N ILE A 239 11.80 12.47 13.20
CA ILE A 239 11.26 11.95 14.44
C ILE A 239 12.36 11.90 15.49
#